data_4e413275d1b16feffe07935aff46d23e
#
_entry.id   4e413275d1b16feffe07935aff46d23e
#
_cell.length_a   1.000
_cell.length_b   1.000
_cell.length_c   1.000
_cell.angle_alpha   90.00
_cell.angle_beta   90.00
_cell.angle_gamma   90.00
#
_symmetry.space_group_name_H-M   'P 1'
#
loop_
_entity.id
_entity.type
_entity.pdbx_description
1 polymer ?
#
loop_
_entity_poly.entity_id
_entity_poly.type
_entity_poly.pdbx_seq_one_letter_code
_entity_poly.pdbx_strand_id
1 'polypeptide(L)'
;NETINATGLDPVGAIAILNVGSFKSYSREITSWNPSNGTFGYDGTGMSWKIKHHAYFLEGKRELIDVDGEWWLNSTNNRLHYRPPSGQDANDLDLRVKVQPFAITVQNSDGVSIEGIDFFGTTIKVDQCDECTFANSTLEYPSTSRRSQGIAGESADERFVTYFYRCKNTLVNAISITNTDGGAIEFHGAAGQSNGNIVNNSYFHAIDWS
;
A
#
# COMPACT_ATOMS: atom_id res chain seq x y z
N ASN A 1 13.90 -4.40 -24.37
CA ASN A 1 14.52 -5.02 -23.22
C ASN A 1 14.58 -6.53 -23.47
N GLU A 2 15.78 -7.09 -23.48
CA GLU A 2 15.99 -8.51 -23.79
C GLU A 2 15.18 -9.45 -22.90
N THR A 3 14.90 -9.04 -21.68
CA THR A 3 14.17 -9.84 -20.69
C THR A 3 12.71 -10.06 -21.09
N ILE A 4 11.99 -9.05 -21.51
CA ILE A 4 10.57 -9.20 -21.92
C ILE A 4 10.47 -10.02 -23.21
N ASN A 5 11.34 -9.74 -24.19
CA ASN A 5 11.38 -10.53 -25.43
C ASN A 5 11.64 -12.02 -25.17
N ALA A 6 12.50 -12.34 -24.21
CA ALA A 6 12.86 -13.72 -23.89
C ALA A 6 11.69 -14.51 -23.27
N THR A 7 10.75 -13.85 -22.62
CA THR A 7 9.57 -14.50 -21.99
C THR A 7 8.44 -14.76 -22.98
N GLY A 8 8.44 -14.11 -24.16
CA GLY A 8 7.31 -14.10 -25.08
C GLY A 8 6.07 -13.35 -24.59
N LEU A 9 6.20 -12.59 -23.49
CA LEU A 9 5.12 -11.81 -22.92
C LEU A 9 4.76 -10.64 -23.86
N ASP A 10 3.48 -10.47 -24.16
CA ASP A 10 2.94 -9.20 -24.64
C ASP A 10 2.62 -8.31 -23.44
N PRO A 11 3.38 -7.24 -23.19
CA PRO A 11 3.20 -6.41 -22.01
C PRO A 11 2.04 -5.40 -22.13
N VAL A 12 1.36 -5.30 -23.28
CA VAL A 12 0.26 -4.33 -23.45
C VAL A 12 -0.86 -4.64 -22.44
N GLY A 13 -1.31 -3.60 -21.73
CA GLY A 13 -2.29 -3.71 -20.64
C GLY A 13 -1.68 -4.05 -19.28
N ALA A 14 -0.38 -4.35 -19.20
CA ALA A 14 0.31 -4.40 -17.92
C ALA A 14 0.53 -2.99 -17.36
N ILE A 15 0.71 -2.90 -16.06
CA ILE A 15 1.12 -1.67 -15.38
C ILE A 15 2.64 -1.72 -15.19
N ALA A 16 3.33 -0.74 -15.76
CA ALA A 16 4.76 -0.53 -15.52
C ALA A 16 4.95 0.35 -14.29
N ILE A 17 5.62 -0.16 -13.28
CA ILE A 17 6.09 0.61 -12.13
C ILE A 17 7.48 1.13 -12.47
N LEU A 18 7.58 2.42 -12.69
CA LEU A 18 8.72 3.09 -13.31
C LEU A 18 9.51 3.88 -12.28
N ASN A 19 10.68 3.42 -11.89
CA ASN A 19 11.63 4.21 -11.10
C ASN A 19 12.57 4.97 -12.05
N VAL A 20 12.11 6.09 -12.52
CA VAL A 20 12.82 6.92 -13.54
C VAL A 20 13.09 8.34 -13.05
N GLY A 21 12.68 8.68 -11.85
CA GLY A 21 12.87 9.98 -11.21
C GLY A 21 13.64 9.88 -9.89
N SER A 22 14.16 11.01 -9.38
CA SER A 22 14.71 11.04 -8.03
C SER A 22 13.56 11.01 -7.01
N PHE A 23 13.57 10.03 -6.11
CA PHE A 23 12.55 9.86 -5.04
C PHE A 23 11.11 9.74 -5.55
N LYS A 24 10.93 9.27 -6.80
CA LYS A 24 9.61 9.11 -7.41
C LYS A 24 9.55 7.84 -8.24
N SER A 25 8.53 7.05 -7.98
CA SER A 25 8.08 5.98 -8.85
C SER A 25 6.76 6.39 -9.50
N TYR A 26 6.52 5.94 -10.71
CA TYR A 26 5.30 6.22 -11.45
C TYR A 26 4.67 4.91 -11.91
N SER A 27 3.35 4.80 -11.81
CA SER A 27 2.59 3.70 -12.39
C SER A 27 1.99 4.13 -13.72
N ARG A 28 2.20 3.35 -14.78
CA ARG A 28 1.65 3.65 -16.12
C ARG A 28 1.22 2.37 -16.80
N GLU A 29 0.03 2.40 -17.38
CA GLU A 29 -0.43 1.33 -18.26
C GLU A 29 0.41 1.31 -19.55
N ILE A 30 0.83 0.13 -19.95
CA ILE A 30 1.52 -0.08 -21.22
C ILE A 30 0.48 -0.12 -22.34
N THR A 31 0.59 0.83 -23.27
CA THR A 31 -0.37 1.01 -24.37
C THR A 31 0.11 0.44 -25.70
N SER A 32 1.41 0.18 -25.82
CA SER A 32 1.98 -0.40 -27.05
C SER A 32 3.23 -1.21 -26.75
N TRP A 33 3.53 -2.18 -27.62
CA TRP A 33 4.70 -3.03 -27.55
C TRP A 33 5.33 -3.21 -28.93
N ASN A 34 6.65 -3.08 -29.01
CA ASN A 34 7.41 -3.40 -30.21
C ASN A 34 8.44 -4.53 -29.89
N PRO A 35 8.13 -5.78 -30.24
CA PRO A 35 9.03 -6.90 -29.96
C PRO A 35 10.33 -6.87 -30.74
N SER A 36 10.39 -6.14 -31.88
CA SER A 36 11.60 -6.09 -32.72
C SER A 36 12.77 -5.36 -32.02
N ASN A 37 12.47 -4.42 -31.14
CA ASN A 37 13.47 -3.65 -30.39
C ASN A 37 13.29 -3.71 -28.88
N GLY A 38 12.30 -4.46 -28.37
CA GLY A 38 12.04 -4.63 -26.96
C GLY A 38 11.57 -3.36 -26.25
N THR A 39 10.84 -2.49 -26.94
CA THR A 39 10.34 -1.24 -26.35
C THR A 39 8.84 -1.23 -26.15
N PHE A 40 8.38 -0.69 -25.04
CA PHE A 40 6.97 -0.46 -24.79
C PHE A 40 6.68 1.04 -24.65
N GLY A 41 5.46 1.43 -25.00
CA GLY A 41 4.97 2.80 -24.88
C GLY A 41 3.94 2.94 -23.76
N TYR A 42 3.91 4.12 -23.15
CA TYR A 42 2.97 4.52 -22.10
C TYR A 42 2.81 6.05 -22.09
N ASP A 43 1.80 6.55 -21.39
CA ASP A 43 1.61 7.98 -21.22
C ASP A 43 2.63 8.55 -20.21
N GLY A 44 3.56 9.38 -20.67
CA GLY A 44 4.57 10.04 -19.86
C GLY A 44 4.14 11.38 -19.23
N THR A 45 2.87 11.76 -19.35
CA THR A 45 2.38 13.05 -18.83
C THR A 45 2.63 13.17 -17.32
N GLY A 46 3.17 14.31 -16.90
CA GLY A 46 3.47 14.62 -15.50
C GLY A 46 4.70 13.93 -14.92
N MET A 47 5.42 13.14 -15.72
CA MET A 47 6.63 12.46 -15.26
C MET A 47 7.84 13.38 -15.30
N SER A 48 8.74 13.23 -14.34
CA SER A 48 10.06 13.85 -14.34
C SER A 48 11.15 12.78 -14.44
N TRP A 49 11.99 12.90 -15.45
CA TRP A 49 13.06 11.94 -15.74
C TRP A 49 14.37 12.37 -15.13
N LYS A 50 15.15 11.40 -14.67
CA LYS A 50 16.55 11.57 -14.27
C LYS A 50 17.40 10.50 -14.95
N ILE A 51 18.51 10.91 -15.50
CA ILE A 51 19.42 10.03 -16.28
C ILE A 51 19.96 8.83 -15.47
N LYS A 52 19.89 8.89 -14.13
CA LYS A 52 20.56 7.92 -13.25
C LYS A 52 19.69 6.74 -12.79
N HIS A 53 18.38 6.79 -12.99
CA HIS A 53 17.45 5.80 -12.44
C HIS A 53 16.54 5.29 -13.53
N HIS A 54 16.83 4.12 -14.06
CA HIS A 54 16.06 3.51 -15.13
C HIS A 54 15.79 2.06 -14.76
N ALA A 55 14.99 1.87 -13.71
CA ALA A 55 14.49 0.57 -13.32
C ALA A 55 12.97 0.53 -13.46
N TYR A 56 12.43 -0.62 -13.79
CA TYR A 56 11.01 -0.85 -13.79
C TYR A 56 10.72 -2.33 -13.51
N PHE A 57 9.51 -2.59 -13.07
CA PHE A 57 8.90 -3.91 -13.07
C PHE A 57 7.47 -3.82 -13.61
N LEU A 58 6.91 -4.96 -13.96
CA LEU A 58 5.57 -5.06 -14.53
C LEU A 58 4.64 -5.78 -13.54
N GLU A 59 3.39 -5.32 -13.49
CA GLU A 59 2.33 -5.96 -12.70
C GLU A 59 0.99 -5.90 -13.44
N GLY A 60 -0.06 -6.48 -12.87
CA GLY A 60 -1.42 -6.33 -13.35
C GLY A 60 -1.82 -7.26 -14.51
N LYS A 61 -1.02 -8.27 -14.85
CA LYS A 61 -1.38 -9.31 -15.82
C LYS A 61 -1.28 -10.71 -15.23
N ARG A 62 -2.17 -11.60 -15.69
CA ARG A 62 -2.17 -13.00 -15.26
C ARG A 62 -0.85 -13.72 -15.58
N GLU A 63 -0.27 -13.40 -16.73
CA GLU A 63 0.96 -14.02 -17.24
C GLU A 63 2.20 -13.66 -16.40
N LEU A 64 2.07 -12.70 -15.50
CA LEU A 64 3.12 -12.29 -14.57
C LEU A 64 3.06 -13.05 -13.22
N ILE A 65 2.13 -14.00 -13.06
CA ILE A 65 2.07 -14.86 -11.89
C ILE A 65 3.11 -15.97 -12.08
N ASP A 66 4.35 -15.73 -11.66
CA ASP A 66 5.46 -16.67 -11.87
C ASP A 66 6.14 -17.14 -10.58
N VAL A 67 5.81 -16.51 -9.42
CA VAL A 67 6.31 -16.86 -8.10
C VAL A 67 5.17 -17.25 -7.15
N ASP A 68 5.45 -18.13 -6.20
CA ASP A 68 4.49 -18.56 -5.17
C ASP A 68 4.05 -17.36 -4.32
N GLY A 69 2.75 -17.25 -4.05
CA GLY A 69 2.14 -16.16 -3.32
C GLY A 69 1.62 -15.01 -4.21
N GLU A 70 1.96 -14.98 -5.47
CA GLU A 70 1.47 -13.97 -6.41
C GLU A 70 0.01 -14.19 -6.78
N TRP A 71 -0.65 -13.09 -7.09
CA TRP A 71 -2.05 -13.09 -7.45
C TRP A 71 -2.40 -12.02 -8.48
N TRP A 72 -3.49 -12.27 -9.19
CA TRP A 72 -4.09 -11.32 -10.13
C TRP A 72 -5.60 -11.41 -10.09
N LEU A 73 -6.27 -10.26 -10.01
CA LEU A 73 -7.72 -10.17 -10.06
C LEU A 73 -8.19 -9.85 -11.49
N ASN A 74 -8.96 -10.76 -12.07
CA ASN A 74 -9.68 -10.47 -13.30
C ASN A 74 -10.93 -9.65 -12.99
N SER A 75 -10.86 -8.33 -13.19
CA SER A 75 -11.95 -7.39 -12.93
C SER A 75 -13.16 -7.59 -13.83
N THR A 76 -13.00 -8.24 -14.99
CA THR A 76 -14.12 -8.50 -15.93
C THR A 76 -15.09 -9.54 -15.37
N ASN A 77 -14.61 -10.53 -14.66
CA ASN A 77 -15.42 -11.62 -14.12
C ASN A 77 -15.29 -11.81 -12.60
N ASN A 78 -14.57 -10.90 -11.92
CA ASN A 78 -14.29 -10.92 -10.48
C ASN A 78 -13.64 -12.23 -10.00
N ARG A 79 -12.78 -12.83 -10.82
CA ARG A 79 -12.03 -14.03 -10.43
C ARG A 79 -10.63 -13.66 -9.97
N LEU A 80 -10.28 -14.10 -8.78
CA LEU A 80 -8.92 -14.07 -8.26
C LEU A 80 -8.15 -15.28 -8.80
N HIS A 81 -7.02 -15.03 -9.44
CA HIS A 81 -6.01 -16.03 -9.79
C HIS A 81 -4.88 -15.90 -8.78
N TYR A 82 -4.57 -16.97 -8.11
CA TYR A 82 -3.55 -17.03 -7.07
C TYR A 82 -2.66 -18.23 -7.30
N ARG A 83 -1.36 -18.07 -7.15
CA ARG A 83 -0.38 -19.16 -7.20
C ARG A 83 -0.05 -19.58 -5.76
N PRO A 84 -0.58 -20.69 -5.27
CA PRO A 84 -0.29 -21.16 -3.93
C PRO A 84 1.16 -21.63 -3.81
N PRO A 85 1.72 -21.68 -2.60
CA PRO A 85 2.98 -22.32 -2.35
C PRO A 85 3.01 -23.76 -2.87
N SER A 86 4.19 -24.18 -3.36
CA SER A 86 4.34 -25.50 -3.97
C SER A 86 3.82 -26.62 -3.07
N GLY A 87 2.97 -27.47 -3.62
CA GLY A 87 2.36 -28.61 -2.92
C GLY A 87 1.11 -28.28 -2.11
N GLN A 88 0.61 -27.03 -2.16
CA GLN A 88 -0.63 -26.63 -1.49
C GLN A 88 -1.75 -26.38 -2.51
N ASP A 89 -3.00 -26.65 -2.12
CA ASP A 89 -4.18 -26.25 -2.89
C ASP A 89 -4.67 -24.90 -2.35
N ALA A 90 -4.96 -23.95 -3.25
CA ALA A 90 -5.48 -22.62 -2.86
C ALA A 90 -6.80 -22.70 -2.09
N ASN A 91 -7.60 -23.75 -2.29
CA ASN A 91 -8.86 -23.96 -1.57
C ASN A 91 -8.67 -24.37 -0.11
N ASP A 92 -7.49 -24.86 0.26
CA ASP A 92 -7.15 -25.27 1.62
C ASP A 92 -6.47 -24.15 2.42
N LEU A 93 -6.28 -22.96 1.82
CA LEU A 93 -5.62 -21.83 2.43
C LEU A 93 -6.60 -20.82 3.01
N ASP A 94 -6.27 -20.25 4.16
CA ASP A 94 -6.98 -19.09 4.73
C ASP A 94 -6.55 -17.80 4.00
N LEU A 95 -7.20 -17.55 2.87
CA LEU A 95 -6.96 -16.35 2.06
C LEU A 95 -7.81 -15.20 2.59
N ARG A 96 -7.17 -14.09 2.97
CA ARG A 96 -7.82 -12.89 3.50
C ARG A 96 -7.56 -11.69 2.61
N VAL A 97 -8.58 -10.89 2.39
CA VAL A 97 -8.53 -9.69 1.56
C VAL A 97 -8.93 -8.47 2.40
N LYS A 98 -8.17 -7.39 2.30
CA LYS A 98 -8.54 -6.11 2.91
C LYS A 98 -9.77 -5.54 2.21
N VAL A 99 -10.82 -5.25 2.97
CA VAL A 99 -12.07 -4.71 2.42
C VAL A 99 -12.32 -3.26 2.85
N GLN A 100 -11.62 -2.79 3.88
CA GLN A 100 -11.76 -1.42 4.38
C GLN A 100 -10.45 -0.94 5.01
N PRO A 101 -10.08 0.34 4.85
CA PRO A 101 -8.86 0.87 5.45
C PRO A 101 -8.97 1.02 6.96
N PHE A 102 -10.12 1.46 7.48
CA PHE A 102 -10.31 1.75 8.90
C PHE A 102 -11.43 0.90 9.50
N ALA A 103 -11.12 0.12 10.54
CA ALA A 103 -12.11 -0.61 11.34
C ALA A 103 -12.84 0.31 12.31
N ILE A 104 -12.13 1.29 12.85
CA ILE A 104 -12.68 2.27 13.81
C ILE A 104 -12.33 3.67 13.31
N THR A 105 -13.34 4.54 13.29
CA THR A 105 -13.18 5.97 13.06
C THR A 105 -13.76 6.73 14.24
N VAL A 106 -12.93 7.56 14.88
CA VAL A 106 -13.33 8.49 15.95
C VAL A 106 -13.29 9.90 15.37
N GLN A 107 -14.35 10.67 15.57
CA GLN A 107 -14.40 12.05 15.07
C GLN A 107 -15.04 12.97 16.10
N ASN A 108 -14.40 14.15 16.32
CA ASN A 108 -14.93 15.21 17.18
C ASN A 108 -15.33 14.71 18.59
N SER A 109 -14.47 13.90 19.21
CA SER A 109 -14.77 13.27 20.50
C SER A 109 -13.50 13.21 21.34
N ASP A 110 -13.53 13.82 22.52
CA ASP A 110 -12.39 13.84 23.43
C ASP A 110 -12.42 12.69 24.43
N GLY A 111 -11.24 12.31 24.96
CA GLY A 111 -11.10 11.33 26.02
C GLY A 111 -11.47 9.90 25.62
N VAL A 112 -11.49 9.58 24.33
CA VAL A 112 -11.81 8.22 23.85
C VAL A 112 -10.64 7.29 24.11
N SER A 113 -10.92 6.11 24.67
CA SER A 113 -9.95 5.02 24.85
C SER A 113 -10.26 3.84 23.94
N ILE A 114 -9.27 3.39 23.19
CA ILE A 114 -9.29 2.16 22.36
C ILE A 114 -8.19 1.28 22.88
N GLU A 115 -8.56 0.18 23.53
CA GLU A 115 -7.57 -0.68 24.19
C GLU A 115 -7.85 -2.16 24.02
N GLY A 116 -6.79 -2.98 23.94
CA GLY A 116 -6.88 -4.44 23.96
C GLY A 116 -7.52 -5.04 22.71
N ILE A 117 -7.38 -4.39 21.54
CA ILE A 117 -7.95 -4.85 20.28
C ILE A 117 -6.84 -5.27 19.33
N ASP A 118 -7.00 -6.46 18.75
CA ASP A 118 -6.12 -6.96 17.69
C ASP A 118 -6.73 -6.65 16.31
N PHE A 119 -5.96 -5.94 15.48
CA PHE A 119 -6.34 -5.57 14.13
C PHE A 119 -5.56 -6.40 13.12
N PHE A 120 -6.24 -6.96 12.15
CA PHE A 120 -5.63 -7.65 11.02
C PHE A 120 -6.12 -7.07 9.69
N GLY A 121 -5.20 -6.57 8.87
CA GLY A 121 -5.53 -6.00 7.56
C GLY A 121 -6.32 -4.68 7.61
N THR A 122 -6.37 -4.00 8.75
CA THR A 122 -7.10 -2.74 8.96
C THR A 122 -6.49 -1.96 10.12
N THR A 123 -6.91 -0.72 10.31
CA THR A 123 -6.42 0.15 11.37
C THR A 123 -7.50 1.11 11.90
N ILE A 124 -7.07 2.17 12.59
CA ILE A 124 -7.94 3.20 13.13
C ILE A 124 -7.64 4.56 12.51
N LYS A 125 -8.67 5.40 12.44
CA LYS A 125 -8.58 6.83 12.15
C LYS A 125 -9.19 7.63 13.30
N VAL A 126 -8.43 8.58 13.81
CA VAL A 126 -8.88 9.50 14.87
C VAL A 126 -8.74 10.92 14.33
N ASP A 127 -9.84 11.66 14.29
CA ASP A 127 -9.89 13.04 13.80
C ASP A 127 -10.53 13.93 14.87
N GLN A 128 -9.78 14.96 15.31
CA GLN A 128 -10.19 15.90 16.33
C GLN A 128 -10.60 15.21 17.65
N CYS A 129 -9.62 14.58 18.28
CA CYS A 129 -9.77 13.91 19.56
C CYS A 129 -8.65 14.34 20.50
N ASP A 130 -8.94 15.16 21.48
CA ASP A 130 -7.99 15.54 22.51
C ASP A 130 -8.04 14.54 23.68
N GLU A 131 -6.88 14.28 24.31
CA GLU A 131 -6.73 13.36 25.46
C GLU A 131 -7.20 11.92 25.18
N CYS A 132 -7.03 11.46 23.93
CA CYS A 132 -7.41 10.11 23.55
C CYS A 132 -6.30 9.11 23.86
N THR A 133 -6.69 7.85 24.06
CA THR A 133 -5.75 6.74 24.31
C THR A 133 -5.93 5.64 23.28
N PHE A 134 -4.82 5.14 22.75
CA PHE A 134 -4.77 3.91 21.98
C PHE A 134 -3.69 3.00 22.57
N ALA A 135 -4.10 1.88 23.16
CA ALA A 135 -3.17 1.10 23.97
C ALA A 135 -3.41 -0.42 23.90
N ASN A 136 -2.38 -1.17 24.31
CA ASN A 136 -2.44 -2.62 24.51
C ASN A 136 -3.02 -3.39 23.31
N SER A 137 -2.63 -3.00 22.10
CA SER A 137 -3.23 -3.46 20.84
C SER A 137 -2.18 -3.95 19.86
N THR A 138 -2.54 -4.90 19.00
CA THR A 138 -1.70 -5.36 17.90
C THR A 138 -2.31 -4.99 16.56
N LEU A 139 -1.47 -4.59 15.61
CA LEU A 139 -1.88 -4.28 14.25
C LEU A 139 -0.95 -5.04 13.30
N GLU A 140 -1.52 -5.98 12.57
CA GLU A 140 -0.81 -6.73 11.55
C GLU A 140 -1.36 -6.39 10.17
N TYR A 141 -0.50 -6.01 9.22
CA TYR A 141 -0.86 -5.48 7.90
C TYR A 141 -1.86 -4.31 7.97
N PRO A 142 -1.68 -3.31 8.85
CA PRO A 142 -2.71 -2.29 9.10
C PRO A 142 -2.87 -1.30 7.96
N SER A 143 -1.76 -0.99 7.28
CA SER A 143 -1.78 0.02 6.22
C SER A 143 -2.37 -0.52 4.92
N THR A 144 -2.93 0.37 4.14
CA THR A 144 -3.41 0.10 2.79
C THR A 144 -2.92 1.21 1.88
N SER A 145 -2.27 0.85 0.78
CA SER A 145 -1.96 1.80 -0.28
C SER A 145 -2.95 1.61 -1.44
N ARG A 146 -3.39 2.72 -2.00
CA ARG A 146 -4.10 2.76 -3.26
C ARG A 146 -3.16 3.34 -4.30
N ARG A 147 -2.67 2.52 -5.19
CA ARG A 147 -1.85 2.97 -6.32
C ARG A 147 -2.74 3.45 -7.46
N SER A 148 -2.27 4.43 -8.21
CA SER A 148 -2.89 4.74 -9.49
C SER A 148 -2.83 3.49 -10.38
N GLN A 149 -3.92 3.17 -11.03
CA GLN A 149 -4.00 1.97 -11.88
C GLN A 149 -3.35 2.18 -13.25
N GLY A 150 -2.24 2.91 -13.29
CA GLY A 150 -1.52 3.24 -14.52
C GLY A 150 -2.04 4.46 -15.26
N ILE A 151 -3.00 5.19 -14.71
CA ILE A 151 -3.63 6.36 -15.32
C ILE A 151 -2.77 7.61 -15.07
N ALA A 152 -2.38 8.29 -16.13
CA ALA A 152 -1.63 9.53 -16.02
C ALA A 152 -2.45 10.64 -15.37
N GLY A 153 -1.86 11.37 -14.41
CA GLY A 153 -2.53 12.46 -13.69
C GLY A 153 -3.44 12.01 -12.57
N GLU A 154 -3.68 10.72 -12.40
CA GLU A 154 -4.30 10.20 -11.20
C GLU A 154 -3.35 10.41 -10.02
N SER A 155 -3.86 10.94 -8.91
CA SER A 155 -3.08 11.06 -7.69
C SER A 155 -2.64 9.64 -7.29
N ALA A 156 -1.35 9.39 -7.45
CA ALA A 156 -0.77 8.17 -6.93
C ALA A 156 -0.94 8.19 -5.43
N ASP A 157 -1.33 7.25 -4.75
CA ASP A 157 -1.07 7.00 -3.35
C ASP A 157 -1.98 7.72 -2.35
N GLU A 158 -3.21 7.29 -2.26
CA GLU A 158 -3.88 7.34 -0.97
C GLU A 158 -3.27 6.22 -0.10
N ARG A 159 -2.47 6.61 0.88
CA ARG A 159 -1.94 5.70 1.89
C ARG A 159 -2.80 5.80 3.14
N PHE A 160 -3.32 4.68 3.58
CA PHE A 160 -4.07 4.62 4.82
C PHE A 160 -3.18 3.99 5.89
N VAL A 161 -2.83 4.77 6.88
CA VAL A 161 -2.02 4.38 8.04
C VAL A 161 -2.83 4.54 9.32
N THR A 162 -2.30 4.12 10.47
CA THR A 162 -2.88 4.47 11.77
C THR A 162 -2.78 5.98 11.95
N TYR A 163 -3.93 6.67 11.93
CA TYR A 163 -3.97 8.10 11.65
C TYR A 163 -4.61 8.90 12.76
N PHE A 164 -3.90 9.93 13.24
CA PHE A 164 -4.36 10.90 14.23
C PHE A 164 -4.28 12.31 13.63
N TYR A 165 -5.43 12.88 13.30
CA TYR A 165 -5.52 14.20 12.68
C TYR A 165 -6.08 15.22 13.67
N ARG A 166 -5.35 16.33 13.86
CA ARG A 166 -5.72 17.39 14.81
C ARG A 166 -6.02 16.89 16.22
N CYS A 167 -5.22 15.95 16.71
CA CYS A 167 -5.35 15.38 18.04
C CYS A 167 -4.26 15.93 18.96
N LYS A 168 -4.60 16.22 20.20
CA LYS A 168 -3.65 16.71 21.21
C LYS A 168 -3.64 15.80 22.42
N ASN A 169 -2.47 15.73 23.07
CA ASN A 169 -2.28 14.95 24.30
C ASN A 169 -2.73 13.50 24.17
N THR A 170 -2.67 12.93 22.95
CA THR A 170 -3.02 11.55 22.69
C THR A 170 -1.90 10.64 23.17
N LEU A 171 -2.27 9.59 23.89
CA LEU A 171 -1.35 8.55 24.33
C LEU A 171 -1.49 7.31 23.43
N VAL A 172 -0.42 6.93 22.77
CA VAL A 172 -0.26 5.62 22.11
C VAL A 172 0.72 4.81 22.94
N ASN A 173 0.27 3.72 23.56
CA ASN A 173 1.09 2.97 24.51
C ASN A 173 0.93 1.46 24.36
N ALA A 174 2.04 0.74 24.47
CA ALA A 174 2.06 -0.72 24.42
C ALA A 174 1.34 -1.30 23.19
N ILE A 175 1.60 -0.73 22.00
CA ILE A 175 1.08 -1.26 20.75
C ILE A 175 2.19 -1.97 19.95
N SER A 176 1.81 -2.95 19.16
CA SER A 176 2.66 -3.60 18.19
C SER A 176 2.11 -3.37 16.78
N ILE A 177 2.92 -2.80 15.89
CA ILE A 177 2.57 -2.61 14.47
C ILE A 177 3.57 -3.34 13.61
N THR A 178 3.09 -4.22 12.74
CA THR A 178 3.95 -5.04 11.88
C THR A 178 3.43 -5.10 10.44
N ASN A 179 4.38 -5.25 9.49
CA ASN A 179 4.11 -5.47 8.08
C ASN A 179 3.27 -4.33 7.45
N THR A 180 3.77 -3.11 7.52
CA THR A 180 3.11 -1.97 6.90
C THR A 180 3.63 -1.72 5.49
N ASP A 181 2.73 -1.31 4.61
CA ASP A 181 2.97 -0.90 3.22
C ASP A 181 3.20 0.63 3.13
N GLY A 182 3.47 1.27 4.23
CA GLY A 182 3.70 2.69 4.39
C GLY A 182 4.08 2.99 5.83
N GLY A 183 3.88 4.23 6.29
CA GLY A 183 4.13 4.60 7.67
C GLY A 183 3.33 3.77 8.67
N ALA A 184 3.84 3.62 9.89
CA ALA A 184 3.13 2.90 10.95
C ALA A 184 2.03 3.76 11.59
N ILE A 185 2.41 4.98 12.01
CA ILE A 185 1.52 5.95 12.66
C ILE A 185 1.79 7.32 12.05
N GLU A 186 0.74 8.09 11.87
CA GLU A 186 0.83 9.48 11.44
C GLU A 186 0.05 10.38 12.40
N PHE A 187 0.75 11.40 12.92
CA PHE A 187 0.14 12.54 13.61
C PHE A 187 0.18 13.74 12.68
N HIS A 188 -0.96 14.24 12.27
CA HIS A 188 -1.07 15.31 11.30
C HIS A 188 -1.98 16.44 11.77
N GLY A 189 -1.68 17.67 11.31
CA GLY A 189 -2.45 18.86 11.59
C GLY A 189 -1.64 20.12 11.28
N ALA A 190 -2.29 21.27 11.18
CA ALA A 190 -1.60 22.54 11.10
C ALA A 190 -0.87 22.86 12.42
N ALA A 191 -0.01 23.87 12.43
CA ALA A 191 0.74 24.27 13.61
C ALA A 191 -0.19 24.47 14.84
N GLY A 192 0.13 23.78 15.94
CA GLY A 192 -0.64 23.82 17.19
C GLY A 192 -1.93 22.96 17.22
N GLN A 193 -2.26 22.29 16.14
CA GLN A 193 -3.43 21.40 16.09
C GLN A 193 -3.13 19.93 16.45
N SER A 194 -1.86 19.54 16.44
CA SER A 194 -1.44 18.18 16.78
C SER A 194 -0.17 18.27 17.63
N ASN A 195 -0.33 18.39 18.94
CA ASN A 195 0.77 18.55 19.89
C ASN A 195 0.54 17.78 21.20
N GLY A 196 1.62 17.56 21.96
CA GLY A 196 1.56 16.83 23.23
C GLY A 196 1.29 15.32 23.07
N ASN A 197 1.30 14.80 21.86
CA ASN A 197 1.06 13.39 21.60
C ASN A 197 2.29 12.55 22.00
N ILE A 198 2.06 11.40 22.58
CA ILE A 198 3.10 10.51 23.11
C ILE A 198 2.94 9.12 22.50
N VAL A 199 4.02 8.59 21.96
CA VAL A 199 4.13 7.16 21.62
C VAL A 199 5.13 6.54 22.58
N ASN A 200 4.70 5.53 23.34
CA ASN A 200 5.50 4.93 24.39
C ASN A 200 5.36 3.40 24.38
N ASN A 201 6.41 2.70 24.83
CA ASN A 201 6.43 1.26 25.04
C ASN A 201 5.87 0.45 23.87
N SER A 202 6.17 0.85 22.64
CA SER A 202 5.56 0.30 21.42
C SER A 202 6.62 -0.37 20.55
N TYR A 203 6.17 -1.37 19.77
CA TYR A 203 7.02 -2.16 18.89
C TYR A 203 6.63 -1.94 17.43
N PHE A 204 7.60 -1.64 16.57
CA PHE A 204 7.43 -1.44 15.14
C PHE A 204 8.39 -2.34 14.37
N HIS A 205 7.86 -3.13 13.43
CA HIS A 205 8.66 -4.05 12.64
C HIS A 205 8.14 -4.16 11.20
N ALA A 206 9.04 -4.30 10.22
CA ALA A 206 8.72 -4.35 8.80
C ALA A 206 7.80 -3.19 8.40
N ILE A 207 8.28 -1.96 8.63
CA ILE A 207 7.57 -0.73 8.30
C ILE A 207 8.05 -0.23 6.94
N ASP A 208 7.08 0.12 6.05
CA ASP A 208 7.34 0.64 4.69
C ASP A 208 8.29 -0.29 3.90
N TRP A 209 7.91 -1.56 3.84
CA TRP A 209 8.75 -2.61 3.24
C TRP A 209 8.43 -2.91 1.78
N SER A 210 7.44 -2.25 1.18
CA SER A 210 6.95 -2.45 -0.20
C SER A 210 7.66 -1.56 -1.23
#